data_d70b2343f3cd1702f90d698fad3f105f
#
_entry.id   d70b2343f3cd1702f90d698fad3f105f
#
_cell.length_a   1.000
_cell.length_b   1.000
_cell.length_c   1.000
_cell.angle_alpha   90.00
_cell.angle_beta   90.00
_cell.angle_gamma   90.00
#
_symmetry.space_group_name_H-M   'P 1'
#
loop_
_entity.id
_entity.type
_entity.pdbx_description
1 polymer ?
#
loop_
_entity_poly.entity_id
_entity_poly.type
_entity_poly.pdbx_seq_one_letter_code
_entity_poly.pdbx_strand_id
1 'polypeptide(L)'
;MHGAEIAVLDGMKTHVKVFVLLLLATQSVYSQKTDSLGKKLDSLKTAPTDSATGKKANVNPTAYNERTKMNGRVYLTLLGTDFTQEVTGPFHTPGHSWKKVAGFAVIEGGLFFLDKPVQRYAVDLMDRNDKFRRVSHYVTNFGYNYELYVLAGLGVGGWVFHGPKMRTTTLLATQSYLVAGAVQEITKFITGRQRPSYLAEGASGPRPAFHGPAFSAKHGNTSFPSGHTTAIFAAATVYSQEYRDIHWVPWLSYSAATLVGLSRITENKHWITDVFAGAALGYVTGLQVVRNYHRYAYLQNHKTSTGHVSFQLQYNYDHVEPAVSYTFR
;
A
#
# COMPACT_ATOMS: atom_id res chain seq x y z
N MET A 1 12.50 -15.89 21.18
CA MET A 1 11.84 -15.17 20.08
C MET A 1 10.56 -15.85 19.58
N HIS A 2 10.46 -17.20 19.56
CA HIS A 2 9.24 -17.93 19.13
C HIS A 2 7.97 -17.67 19.96
N GLY A 3 8.06 -17.38 21.25
CA GLY A 3 6.89 -17.19 22.11
C GLY A 3 6.14 -15.85 21.89
N ALA A 4 6.85 -14.80 21.44
CA ALA A 4 6.25 -13.50 21.18
C ALA A 4 5.48 -13.47 19.84
N GLU A 5 5.92 -14.23 18.83
CA GLU A 5 5.25 -14.33 17.53
C GLU A 5 3.88 -15.03 17.64
N ILE A 6 3.77 -16.05 18.48
CA ILE A 6 2.52 -16.81 18.69
C ILE A 6 1.48 -15.93 19.40
N ALA A 7 1.88 -15.12 20.39
CA ALA A 7 0.98 -14.25 21.13
C ALA A 7 0.39 -13.10 20.27
N VAL A 8 1.15 -12.60 19.30
CA VAL A 8 0.69 -11.56 18.35
C VAL A 8 -0.42 -12.10 17.45
N LEU A 9 -0.33 -13.38 17.06
CA LEU A 9 -1.28 -13.99 16.15
C LEU A 9 -2.64 -14.27 16.80
N ASP A 10 -2.72 -14.46 18.12
CA ASP A 10 -3.96 -14.85 18.80
C ASP A 10 -5.04 -13.77 18.84
N GLY A 11 -4.66 -12.49 18.85
CA GLY A 11 -5.61 -11.36 18.81
C GLY A 11 -6.15 -11.00 17.42
N MET A 12 -5.61 -11.57 16.36
CA MET A 12 -5.93 -11.19 14.97
C MET A 12 -7.09 -12.04 14.41
N LYS A 13 -7.89 -11.47 13.49
CA LYS A 13 -8.93 -12.23 12.76
C LYS A 13 -8.27 -13.35 11.94
N THR A 14 -8.95 -14.49 11.84
CA THR A 14 -8.40 -15.73 11.24
C THR A 14 -7.78 -15.52 9.85
N HIS A 15 -8.40 -14.71 8.99
CA HIS A 15 -7.89 -14.45 7.63
C HIS A 15 -6.58 -13.64 7.65
N VAL A 16 -6.41 -12.75 8.63
CA VAL A 16 -5.19 -11.97 8.79
C VAL A 16 -4.09 -12.84 9.40
N LYS A 17 -4.43 -13.75 10.32
CA LYS A 17 -3.48 -14.77 10.83
C LYS A 17 -2.90 -15.60 9.71
N VAL A 18 -3.77 -16.14 8.84
CA VAL A 18 -3.35 -16.96 7.69
C VAL A 18 -2.47 -16.12 6.74
N PHE A 19 -2.83 -14.87 6.50
CA PHE A 19 -2.08 -13.97 5.63
C PHE A 19 -0.71 -13.60 6.20
N VAL A 20 -0.64 -13.25 7.49
CA VAL A 20 0.63 -12.96 8.17
C VAL A 20 1.51 -14.20 8.26
N LEU A 21 0.93 -15.38 8.54
CA LEU A 21 1.67 -16.65 8.52
C LEU A 21 2.18 -17.00 7.12
N LEU A 22 1.39 -16.76 6.07
CA LEU A 22 1.84 -16.91 4.68
C LEU A 22 2.96 -15.94 4.33
N LEU A 23 2.88 -14.67 4.77
CA LEU A 23 3.94 -13.69 4.60
C LEU A 23 5.22 -14.08 5.35
N LEU A 24 5.11 -14.54 6.59
CA LEU A 24 6.26 -15.00 7.39
C LEU A 24 6.88 -16.29 6.81
N ALA A 25 6.06 -17.23 6.34
CA ALA A 25 6.52 -18.44 5.67
C ALA A 25 7.23 -18.14 4.34
N THR A 26 6.73 -17.18 3.56
CA THR A 26 7.39 -16.75 2.31
C THR A 26 8.73 -16.08 2.59
N GLN A 27 8.88 -15.37 3.71
CA GLN A 27 10.14 -14.75 4.13
C GLN A 27 11.24 -15.79 4.40
N SER A 28 10.90 -16.90 5.04
CA SER A 28 11.86 -17.98 5.36
C SER A 28 12.39 -18.68 4.10
N VAL A 29 11.58 -18.82 3.05
CA VAL A 29 11.94 -19.50 1.79
C VAL A 29 12.67 -18.58 0.82
N TYR A 30 12.45 -17.24 0.88
CA TYR A 30 12.96 -16.27 -0.09
C TYR A 30 14.00 -15.31 0.47
N SER A 31 14.37 -15.40 1.74
CA SER A 31 15.23 -14.44 2.46
C SER A 31 16.50 -14.04 1.70
N GLN A 32 17.23 -14.99 1.12
CA GLN A 32 18.49 -14.68 0.44
C GLN A 32 18.33 -13.97 -0.92
N LYS A 33 17.25 -14.22 -1.67
CA LYS A 33 17.00 -13.56 -2.97
C LYS A 33 16.20 -12.27 -2.85
N THR A 34 15.32 -12.18 -1.86
CA THR A 34 14.49 -10.99 -1.58
C THR A 34 15.36 -9.84 -1.10
N ASP A 35 16.34 -10.09 -0.24
CA ASP A 35 17.32 -9.10 0.22
C ASP A 35 18.09 -8.44 -0.93
N SER A 36 18.45 -9.20 -1.95
CA SER A 36 19.17 -8.66 -3.11
C SER A 36 18.29 -7.76 -3.98
N LEU A 37 17.00 -8.07 -4.14
CA LEU A 37 16.09 -7.22 -4.91
C LEU A 37 15.67 -5.99 -4.09
N GLY A 38 15.36 -6.13 -2.81
CA GLY A 38 15.06 -5.02 -1.92
C GLY A 38 16.19 -3.99 -1.89
N LYS A 39 17.43 -4.43 -1.70
CA LYS A 39 18.62 -3.58 -1.76
C LYS A 39 18.80 -2.90 -3.13
N LYS A 40 18.54 -3.61 -4.24
CA LYS A 40 18.55 -3.00 -5.58
C LYS A 40 17.44 -1.98 -5.77
N LEU A 41 16.23 -2.25 -5.31
CA LEU A 41 15.12 -1.30 -5.37
C LEU A 41 15.40 -0.06 -4.50
N ASP A 42 16.02 -0.24 -3.34
CA ASP A 42 16.41 0.87 -2.47
C ASP A 42 17.56 1.71 -3.05
N SER A 43 18.52 1.08 -3.73
CA SER A 43 19.60 1.81 -4.43
C SER A 43 19.06 2.73 -5.53
N LEU A 44 17.97 2.37 -6.18
CA LEU A 44 17.32 3.23 -7.18
C LEU A 44 16.59 4.44 -6.61
N LYS A 45 16.32 4.48 -5.28
CA LYS A 45 15.77 5.68 -4.63
C LYS A 45 16.73 6.86 -4.67
N THR A 46 18.04 6.57 -4.69
CA THR A 46 19.13 7.54 -4.70
C THR A 46 19.75 7.74 -6.09
N ALA A 47 19.23 7.04 -7.11
CA ALA A 47 19.74 7.18 -8.47
C ALA A 47 19.63 8.62 -8.98
N PRO A 48 20.65 9.15 -9.69
CA PRO A 48 20.64 10.50 -10.22
C PRO A 48 19.48 10.69 -11.20
N THR A 49 18.91 11.88 -11.19
CA THR A 49 17.89 12.31 -12.15
C THR A 49 18.54 12.32 -13.54
N ASP A 50 17.89 11.68 -14.51
CA ASP A 50 18.34 11.70 -15.88
C ASP A 50 18.38 13.16 -16.39
N SER A 51 19.60 13.65 -16.64
CA SER A 51 19.87 15.07 -16.92
C SER A 51 19.21 15.56 -18.23
N ALA A 52 18.85 14.64 -19.13
CA ALA A 52 18.24 14.98 -20.42
C ALA A 52 16.76 15.30 -20.36
N THR A 53 16.01 14.79 -19.35
CA THR A 53 14.54 14.96 -19.30
C THR A 53 14.04 15.57 -18.00
N GLY A 54 14.88 15.83 -16.99
CA GLY A 54 14.49 16.35 -15.69
C GLY A 54 13.54 15.43 -14.90
N LYS A 55 13.21 14.24 -15.40
CA LYS A 55 12.30 13.28 -14.78
C LYS A 55 13.12 12.22 -14.05
N LYS A 56 12.69 11.88 -12.84
CA LYS A 56 13.28 10.74 -12.11
C LYS A 56 13.09 9.48 -12.94
N ALA A 57 14.19 8.87 -13.41
CA ALA A 57 14.21 7.74 -14.35
C ALA A 57 13.38 6.51 -13.91
N ASN A 58 13.06 6.40 -12.63
CA ASN A 58 12.34 5.27 -12.02
C ASN A 58 10.82 5.43 -11.98
N VAL A 59 10.23 6.47 -12.54
CA VAL A 59 8.78 6.71 -12.51
C VAL A 59 8.28 7.14 -13.89
N ASN A 60 8.77 6.49 -14.94
CA ASN A 60 8.23 6.75 -16.27
C ASN A 60 6.95 5.91 -16.47
N PRO A 61 5.77 6.54 -16.67
CA PRO A 61 4.53 5.81 -16.95
C PRO A 61 4.59 5.01 -18.27
N THR A 62 5.50 5.41 -19.20
CA THR A 62 5.74 4.66 -20.44
C THR A 62 6.66 3.45 -20.24
N ALA A 63 7.27 3.27 -19.07
CA ALA A 63 7.94 2.02 -18.69
C ALA A 63 6.98 0.85 -18.51
N TYR A 64 5.68 1.13 -18.55
CA TYR A 64 4.63 0.15 -18.70
C TYR A 64 4.73 -0.48 -20.10
N ASN A 65 5.53 -1.49 -20.24
CA ASN A 65 5.64 -2.23 -21.49
C ASN A 65 5.18 -3.68 -21.26
N GLU A 66 4.68 -4.30 -22.32
CA GLU A 66 4.24 -5.69 -22.34
C GLU A 66 5.35 -6.69 -21.99
N ARG A 67 6.62 -6.26 -22.00
CA ARG A 67 7.78 -7.09 -21.68
C ARG A 67 7.95 -7.31 -20.19
N THR A 68 7.39 -6.43 -19.35
CA THR A 68 7.44 -6.56 -17.89
C THR A 68 6.26 -7.37 -17.39
N LYS A 69 6.27 -8.66 -17.64
CA LYS A 69 5.20 -9.56 -17.18
C LYS A 69 5.30 -9.79 -15.68
N MET A 70 4.24 -9.45 -14.96
CA MET A 70 4.10 -9.78 -13.54
C MET A 70 3.66 -11.25 -13.43
N ASN A 71 4.60 -12.15 -13.19
CA ASN A 71 4.28 -13.54 -12.86
C ASN A 71 4.11 -13.71 -11.34
N GLY A 72 3.57 -14.86 -10.90
CA GLY A 72 3.30 -15.12 -9.49
C GLY A 72 4.53 -14.97 -8.59
N ARG A 73 5.71 -15.38 -9.05
CA ARG A 73 6.96 -15.24 -8.29
C ARG A 73 7.33 -13.77 -8.08
N VAL A 74 7.24 -12.95 -9.14
CA VAL A 74 7.52 -11.51 -9.07
C VAL A 74 6.51 -10.82 -8.15
N TYR A 75 5.24 -11.16 -8.28
CA TYR A 75 4.17 -10.63 -7.43
C TYR A 75 4.46 -10.87 -5.94
N LEU A 76 4.76 -12.13 -5.56
CA LEU A 76 5.06 -12.48 -4.18
C LEU A 76 6.36 -11.82 -3.68
N THR A 77 7.38 -11.70 -4.54
CA THR A 77 8.62 -11.01 -4.16
C THR A 77 8.39 -9.52 -3.91
N LEU A 78 7.63 -8.84 -4.79
CA LEU A 78 7.28 -7.43 -4.60
C LEU A 78 6.40 -7.24 -3.36
N LEU A 79 5.40 -8.11 -3.15
CA LEU A 79 4.55 -8.08 -1.97
C LEU A 79 5.36 -8.17 -0.67
N GLY A 80 6.29 -9.12 -0.58
CA GLY A 80 7.17 -9.27 0.58
C GLY A 80 8.11 -8.06 0.76
N THR A 81 8.63 -7.53 -0.34
CA THR A 81 9.50 -6.33 -0.32
C THR A 81 8.72 -5.11 0.15
N ASP A 82 7.51 -4.88 -0.37
CA ASP A 82 6.66 -3.75 0.01
C ASP A 82 6.29 -3.81 1.48
N PHE A 83 5.87 -4.99 1.96
CA PHE A 83 5.55 -5.18 3.37
C PHE A 83 6.76 -4.91 4.28
N THR A 84 7.92 -5.47 3.94
CA THR A 84 9.15 -5.25 4.72
C THR A 84 9.55 -3.78 4.75
N GLN A 85 9.50 -3.10 3.61
CA GLN A 85 9.84 -1.68 3.50
C GLN A 85 8.84 -0.80 4.28
N GLU A 86 7.55 -1.13 4.27
CA GLU A 86 6.53 -0.38 5.01
C GLU A 86 6.75 -0.51 6.53
N VAL A 87 6.97 -1.73 7.02
CA VAL A 87 7.19 -1.99 8.45
C VAL A 87 8.52 -1.41 8.95
N THR A 88 9.58 -1.50 8.14
CA THR A 88 10.91 -1.00 8.51
C THR A 88 11.13 0.47 8.13
N GLY A 89 10.25 1.04 7.32
CA GLY A 89 10.33 2.41 6.82
C GLY A 89 10.57 3.47 7.90
N PRO A 90 9.86 3.44 9.03
CA PRO A 90 10.10 4.40 10.13
C PRO A 90 11.55 4.42 10.63
N PHE A 91 12.25 3.28 10.62
CA PHE A 91 13.63 3.16 11.09
C PHE A 91 14.68 3.59 10.05
N HIS A 92 14.27 3.72 8.79
CA HIS A 92 15.17 4.08 7.66
C HIS A 92 14.75 5.39 7.00
N THR A 93 13.93 6.20 7.66
CA THR A 93 13.44 7.47 7.13
C THR A 93 14.56 8.50 7.05
N PRO A 94 14.90 9.03 5.85
CA PRO A 94 15.93 10.06 5.70
C PRO A 94 15.58 11.34 6.47
N GLY A 95 16.58 12.04 6.98
CA GLY A 95 16.39 13.23 7.82
C GLY A 95 15.47 14.31 7.21
N HIS A 96 15.54 14.53 5.89
CA HIS A 96 14.68 15.50 5.21
C HIS A 96 13.19 15.09 5.20
N SER A 97 12.89 13.80 5.28
CA SER A 97 11.51 13.28 5.30
C SER A 97 10.84 13.43 6.67
N TRP A 98 11.61 13.60 7.74
CA TRP A 98 11.07 13.84 9.07
C TRP A 98 10.22 15.11 9.16
N LYS A 99 10.48 16.13 8.32
CA LYS A 99 9.62 17.31 8.21
C LYS A 99 8.18 16.94 7.79
N LYS A 100 8.02 15.96 6.90
CA LYS A 100 6.69 15.47 6.47
C LYS A 100 6.01 14.69 7.59
N VAL A 101 6.78 13.85 8.31
CA VAL A 101 6.28 13.10 9.47
C VAL A 101 5.84 14.07 10.57
N ALA A 102 6.64 15.10 10.87
CA ALA A 102 6.28 16.13 11.83
C ALA A 102 5.02 16.91 11.39
N GLY A 103 4.92 17.29 10.13
CA GLY A 103 3.72 17.94 9.58
C GLY A 103 2.48 17.07 9.74
N PHE A 104 2.57 15.78 9.42
CA PHE A 104 1.50 14.82 9.66
C PHE A 104 1.12 14.74 11.14
N ALA A 105 2.10 14.61 12.04
CA ALA A 105 1.86 14.53 13.47
C ALA A 105 1.19 15.80 14.04
N VAL A 106 1.53 16.97 13.54
CA VAL A 106 0.88 18.24 13.92
C VAL A 106 -0.58 18.27 13.47
N ILE A 107 -0.86 17.88 12.23
CA ILE A 107 -2.23 17.83 11.70
C ILE A 107 -3.05 16.80 12.49
N GLU A 108 -2.51 15.60 12.69
CA GLU A 108 -3.15 14.51 13.43
C GLU A 108 -3.45 14.93 14.88
N GLY A 109 -2.48 15.57 15.55
CA GLY A 109 -2.65 16.13 16.89
C GLY A 109 -3.73 17.22 16.95
N GLY A 110 -3.81 18.07 15.93
CA GLY A 110 -4.87 19.08 15.80
C GLY A 110 -6.25 18.44 15.59
N LEU A 111 -6.33 17.45 14.71
CA LEU A 111 -7.58 16.71 14.44
C LEU A 111 -8.08 15.93 15.67
N PHE A 112 -7.19 15.51 16.57
CA PHE A 112 -7.56 14.82 17.80
C PHE A 112 -8.53 15.62 18.67
N PHE A 113 -8.41 16.95 18.69
CA PHE A 113 -9.36 17.82 19.41
C PHE A 113 -10.75 17.84 18.75
N LEU A 114 -10.82 17.47 17.47
CA LEU A 114 -12.06 17.42 16.69
C LEU A 114 -12.77 16.04 16.77
N ASP A 115 -12.12 15.01 17.30
CA ASP A 115 -12.69 13.66 17.38
C ASP A 115 -14.10 13.64 18.01
N LYS A 116 -14.24 14.19 19.22
CA LYS A 116 -15.53 14.24 19.92
C LYS A 116 -16.56 15.17 19.29
N PRO A 117 -16.22 16.43 18.93
CA PRO A 117 -17.17 17.32 18.25
C PRO A 117 -17.71 16.72 16.95
N VAL A 118 -16.83 16.20 16.10
CA VAL A 118 -17.20 15.60 14.80
C VAL A 118 -18.07 14.35 15.02
N GLN A 119 -17.69 13.49 15.95
CA GLN A 119 -18.48 12.29 16.29
C GLN A 119 -19.88 12.66 16.75
N ARG A 120 -20.05 13.62 17.67
CA ARG A 120 -21.35 14.06 18.14
C ARG A 120 -22.22 14.61 17.00
N TYR A 121 -21.61 15.47 16.15
CA TYR A 121 -22.31 16.02 15.00
C TYR A 121 -22.74 14.92 14.01
N ALA A 122 -21.86 13.95 13.75
CA ALA A 122 -22.16 12.85 12.85
C ALA A 122 -23.31 11.98 13.36
N VAL A 123 -23.32 11.62 14.64
CA VAL A 123 -24.41 10.85 15.26
C VAL A 123 -25.72 11.63 15.19
N ASP A 124 -25.74 12.89 15.59
CA ASP A 124 -26.92 13.75 15.53
C ASP A 124 -27.48 13.89 14.09
N LEU A 125 -26.60 14.04 13.09
CA LEU A 125 -27.00 14.07 11.69
C LEU A 125 -27.66 12.76 11.23
N MET A 126 -27.13 11.63 11.67
CA MET A 126 -27.65 10.30 11.33
C MET A 126 -28.99 10.03 12.01
N ASP A 127 -29.17 10.48 13.25
CA ASP A 127 -30.39 10.30 13.99
C ASP A 127 -31.55 11.17 13.44
N ARG A 128 -31.22 12.32 12.87
CA ARG A 128 -32.21 13.25 12.27
C ARG A 128 -32.57 12.93 10.82
N ASN A 129 -31.80 12.12 10.13
CA ASN A 129 -31.95 11.94 8.68
C ASN A 129 -31.79 10.48 8.23
N ASP A 130 -32.91 9.77 8.15
CA ASP A 130 -32.96 8.37 7.69
C ASP A 130 -32.46 8.15 6.26
N LYS A 131 -32.66 9.12 5.37
CA LYS A 131 -32.18 9.02 4.00
C LYS A 131 -30.65 9.07 3.97
N PHE A 132 -30.07 10.00 4.72
CA PHE A 132 -28.61 10.13 4.84
C PHE A 132 -28.00 8.88 5.47
N ARG A 133 -28.62 8.34 6.52
CA ARG A 133 -28.21 7.08 7.16
C ARG A 133 -28.16 5.91 6.16
N ARG A 134 -29.20 5.75 5.32
CA ARG A 134 -29.21 4.71 4.28
C ARG A 134 -28.09 4.91 3.26
N VAL A 135 -27.88 6.13 2.77
CA VAL A 135 -26.81 6.44 1.82
C VAL A 135 -25.43 6.13 2.42
N SER A 136 -25.18 6.57 3.66
CA SER A 136 -23.92 6.28 4.36
C SER A 136 -23.66 4.78 4.47
N HIS A 137 -24.68 4.00 4.80
CA HIS A 137 -24.59 2.54 4.90
C HIS A 137 -24.24 1.89 3.54
N TYR A 138 -24.81 2.36 2.45
CA TYR A 138 -24.43 1.89 1.11
C TYR A 138 -22.97 2.26 0.76
N VAL A 139 -22.58 3.49 1.03
CA VAL A 139 -21.23 3.98 0.75
C VAL A 139 -20.18 3.20 1.55
N THR A 140 -20.48 2.88 2.81
CA THR A 140 -19.57 2.07 3.65
C THR A 140 -19.21 0.71 3.05
N ASN A 141 -20.13 0.07 2.34
CA ASN A 141 -19.91 -1.24 1.75
C ASN A 141 -18.85 -1.21 0.62
N PHE A 142 -18.62 -0.05 -0.01
CA PHE A 142 -17.55 0.13 -1.01
C PHE A 142 -16.13 0.00 -0.43
N GLY A 143 -15.95 0.24 0.86
CA GLY A 143 -14.65 0.08 1.52
C GLY A 143 -14.34 -1.34 2.01
N TYR A 144 -15.17 -2.33 1.72
CA TYR A 144 -14.92 -3.72 2.10
C TYR A 144 -15.40 -4.73 1.05
N ASN A 145 -16.73 -4.94 0.94
CA ASN A 145 -17.26 -5.97 0.06
C ASN A 145 -17.20 -5.55 -1.42
N TYR A 146 -17.67 -4.34 -1.73
CA TYR A 146 -17.74 -3.88 -3.11
C TYR A 146 -16.37 -3.53 -3.68
N GLU A 147 -15.39 -3.15 -2.86
CA GLU A 147 -14.01 -2.96 -3.31
C GLU A 147 -13.44 -4.26 -3.90
N LEU A 148 -13.64 -5.40 -3.24
CA LEU A 148 -13.23 -6.70 -3.75
C LEU A 148 -13.95 -7.07 -5.05
N TYR A 149 -15.24 -6.76 -5.15
CA TYR A 149 -15.99 -6.98 -6.41
C TYR A 149 -15.52 -6.07 -7.55
N VAL A 150 -15.18 -4.80 -7.24
CA VAL A 150 -14.60 -3.89 -8.23
C VAL A 150 -13.22 -4.38 -8.68
N LEU A 151 -12.36 -4.77 -7.75
CA LEU A 151 -11.04 -5.33 -8.08
C LEU A 151 -11.17 -6.61 -8.92
N ALA A 152 -12.07 -7.52 -8.53
CA ALA A 152 -12.33 -8.74 -9.29
C ALA A 152 -12.88 -8.43 -10.68
N GLY A 153 -13.85 -7.52 -10.80
CA GLY A 153 -14.44 -7.10 -12.08
C GLY A 153 -13.41 -6.45 -13.00
N LEU A 154 -12.56 -5.58 -12.49
CA LEU A 154 -11.47 -4.95 -13.26
C LEU A 154 -10.41 -5.97 -13.67
N GLY A 155 -10.10 -6.95 -12.80
CA GLY A 155 -9.19 -8.05 -13.12
C GLY A 155 -9.72 -8.92 -14.25
N VAL A 156 -10.99 -9.36 -14.15
CA VAL A 156 -11.68 -10.14 -15.20
C VAL A 156 -11.79 -9.32 -16.49
N GLY A 157 -12.19 -8.04 -16.41
CA GLY A 157 -12.24 -7.14 -17.55
C GLY A 157 -10.88 -7.01 -18.24
N GLY A 158 -9.81 -6.79 -17.46
CA GLY A 158 -8.45 -6.76 -18.00
C GLY A 158 -8.01 -8.07 -18.66
N TRP A 159 -8.54 -9.20 -18.21
CA TRP A 159 -8.28 -10.50 -18.84
C TRP A 159 -9.10 -10.68 -20.11
N VAL A 160 -10.40 -10.39 -20.09
CA VAL A 160 -11.32 -10.55 -21.23
C VAL A 160 -10.94 -9.60 -22.38
N PHE A 161 -10.69 -8.35 -22.09
CA PHE A 161 -10.35 -7.33 -23.10
C PHE A 161 -8.86 -7.29 -23.45
N HIS A 162 -8.06 -8.25 -22.98
CA HIS A 162 -6.61 -8.32 -23.22
C HIS A 162 -5.86 -7.02 -22.86
N GLY A 163 -6.37 -6.29 -21.85
CA GLY A 163 -5.80 -5.02 -21.40
C GLY A 163 -4.63 -5.22 -20.41
N PRO A 164 -3.37 -5.24 -20.85
CA PRO A 164 -2.23 -5.50 -19.95
C PRO A 164 -2.10 -4.46 -18.84
N LYS A 165 -2.36 -3.18 -19.13
CA LYS A 165 -2.34 -2.10 -18.14
C LYS A 165 -3.38 -2.33 -17.04
N MET A 166 -4.62 -2.68 -17.40
CA MET A 166 -5.69 -2.93 -16.44
C MET A 166 -5.38 -4.13 -15.54
N ARG A 167 -4.88 -5.24 -16.11
CA ARG A 167 -4.48 -6.43 -15.33
C ARG A 167 -3.40 -6.09 -14.29
N THR A 168 -2.36 -5.42 -14.73
CA THR A 168 -1.26 -5.07 -13.83
C THR A 168 -1.72 -4.06 -12.78
N THR A 169 -2.48 -3.04 -13.15
CA THR A 169 -3.02 -2.08 -12.18
C THR A 169 -3.89 -2.78 -11.13
N THR A 170 -4.72 -3.74 -11.54
CA THR A 170 -5.53 -4.51 -10.58
C THR A 170 -4.67 -5.38 -9.66
N LEU A 171 -3.61 -6.01 -10.18
CA LEU A 171 -2.66 -6.74 -9.34
C LEU A 171 -1.95 -5.83 -8.34
N LEU A 172 -1.51 -4.65 -8.75
CA LEU A 172 -0.90 -3.66 -7.87
C LEU A 172 -1.89 -3.14 -6.83
N ALA A 173 -3.13 -2.87 -7.22
CA ALA A 173 -4.19 -2.46 -6.29
C ALA A 173 -4.47 -3.55 -5.24
N THR A 174 -4.55 -4.81 -5.67
CA THR A 174 -4.69 -5.95 -4.75
C THR A 174 -3.47 -6.06 -3.82
N GLN A 175 -2.27 -5.89 -4.34
CA GLN A 175 -1.04 -5.90 -3.54
C GLN A 175 -1.02 -4.77 -2.51
N SER A 176 -1.37 -3.55 -2.90
CA SER A 176 -1.44 -2.42 -1.98
C SER A 176 -2.50 -2.61 -0.89
N TYR A 177 -3.66 -3.18 -1.24
CA TYR A 177 -4.71 -3.56 -0.30
C TYR A 177 -4.19 -4.55 0.75
N LEU A 178 -3.46 -5.59 0.32
CA LEU A 178 -2.92 -6.62 1.20
C LEU A 178 -1.84 -6.06 2.14
N VAL A 179 -0.90 -5.28 1.61
CA VAL A 179 0.19 -4.68 2.40
C VAL A 179 -0.39 -3.67 3.40
N ALA A 180 -1.22 -2.73 2.93
CA ALA A 180 -1.85 -1.74 3.79
C ALA A 180 -2.74 -2.38 4.86
N GLY A 181 -3.47 -3.45 4.49
CA GLY A 181 -4.30 -4.24 5.41
C GLY A 181 -3.48 -4.91 6.51
N ALA A 182 -2.33 -5.49 6.18
CA ALA A 182 -1.45 -6.12 7.17
C ALA A 182 -0.87 -5.06 8.13
N VAL A 183 -0.35 -3.95 7.61
CA VAL A 183 0.26 -2.89 8.41
C VAL A 183 -0.77 -2.22 9.33
N GLN A 184 -1.98 -1.97 8.83
CA GLN A 184 -3.04 -1.37 9.64
C GLN A 184 -3.50 -2.30 10.78
N GLU A 185 -3.55 -3.63 10.59
CA GLU A 185 -3.88 -4.56 11.68
C GLU A 185 -2.78 -4.61 12.74
N ILE A 186 -1.50 -4.56 12.34
CA ILE A 186 -0.36 -4.42 13.28
C ILE A 186 -0.50 -3.11 14.07
N THR A 187 -0.82 -2.01 13.40
CA THR A 187 -0.97 -0.70 14.05
C THR A 187 -2.16 -0.69 15.01
N LYS A 188 -3.28 -1.31 14.67
CA LYS A 188 -4.43 -1.48 15.58
C LYS A 188 -4.06 -2.27 16.82
N PHE A 189 -3.33 -3.35 16.64
CA PHE A 189 -2.84 -4.15 17.77
C PHE A 189 -1.98 -3.30 18.71
N ILE A 190 -1.02 -2.55 18.16
CA ILE A 190 -0.09 -1.73 18.97
C ILE A 190 -0.82 -0.62 19.71
N THR A 191 -1.75 0.07 19.04
CA THR A 191 -2.40 1.27 19.58
C THR A 191 -3.57 0.95 20.52
N GLY A 192 -4.31 -0.10 20.23
CA GLY A 192 -5.48 -0.50 21.02
C GLY A 192 -6.49 0.63 21.23
N ARG A 193 -6.74 1.46 20.21
CA ARG A 193 -7.61 2.63 20.33
C ARG A 193 -9.07 2.23 20.39
N GLN A 194 -9.80 2.82 21.33
CA GLN A 194 -11.23 2.58 21.53
C GLN A 194 -12.08 3.24 20.44
N ARG A 195 -13.07 2.49 19.93
CA ARG A 195 -14.03 2.99 18.92
C ARG A 195 -15.04 3.95 19.51
N PRO A 196 -15.55 4.93 18.74
CA PRO A 196 -16.60 5.84 19.20
C PRO A 196 -17.93 5.14 19.46
N SER A 197 -18.20 3.99 18.82
CA SER A 197 -19.39 3.17 19.06
C SER A 197 -19.34 2.36 20.36
N TYR A 198 -18.21 2.30 21.04
CA TYR A 198 -18.08 1.58 22.30
C TYR A 198 -18.29 2.53 23.48
N LEU A 199 -19.23 2.19 24.33
CA LEU A 199 -19.48 2.89 25.57
C LEU A 199 -19.17 1.94 26.73
N ALA A 200 -18.18 2.32 27.55
CA ALA A 200 -17.87 1.57 28.76
C ALA A 200 -19.00 1.73 29.77
N GLU A 201 -19.24 0.71 30.58
CA GLU A 201 -20.25 0.74 31.64
C GLU A 201 -19.99 1.92 32.61
N GLY A 202 -21.01 2.71 32.88
CA GLY A 202 -20.91 3.91 33.71
C GLY A 202 -20.25 5.13 33.07
N ALA A 203 -19.85 5.07 31.78
CA ALA A 203 -19.26 6.20 31.10
C ALA A 203 -20.32 7.16 30.56
N SER A 204 -20.11 8.48 30.71
CA SER A 204 -20.98 9.55 30.22
C SER A 204 -20.90 9.77 28.69
N GLY A 205 -20.06 9.03 27.99
CA GLY A 205 -19.89 9.12 26.54
C GLY A 205 -18.61 8.43 26.03
N PRO A 206 -18.47 8.30 24.70
CA PRO A 206 -17.32 7.64 24.11
C PRO A 206 -16.02 8.42 24.33
N ARG A 207 -14.91 7.70 24.46
CA ARG A 207 -13.59 8.27 24.73
C ARG A 207 -12.58 7.82 23.66
N PRO A 208 -11.83 8.73 23.02
CA PRO A 208 -10.78 8.38 22.05
C PRO A 208 -9.51 7.92 22.78
N ALA A 209 -9.64 6.91 23.67
CA ALA A 209 -8.56 6.44 24.52
C ALA A 209 -7.71 5.38 23.78
N PHE A 210 -6.41 5.40 24.02
CA PHE A 210 -5.45 4.39 23.58
C PHE A 210 -5.10 3.50 24.78
N HIS A 211 -5.25 2.19 24.61
CA HIS A 211 -5.02 1.21 25.67
C HIS A 211 -3.73 0.40 25.49
N GLY A 212 -2.95 0.71 24.43
CA GLY A 212 -1.75 -0.05 24.09
C GLY A 212 -2.08 -1.41 23.45
N PRO A 213 -1.13 -2.36 23.49
CA PRO A 213 -1.29 -3.62 22.78
C PRO A 213 -2.56 -4.38 23.18
N ALA A 214 -3.48 -4.54 22.22
CA ALA A 214 -4.79 -5.12 22.43
C ALA A 214 -4.82 -6.58 21.98
N PHE A 215 -4.65 -7.50 22.92
CA PHE A 215 -4.76 -8.96 22.68
C PHE A 215 -6.19 -9.44 22.42
N SER A 216 -7.18 -8.58 22.62
CA SER A 216 -8.59 -8.91 22.40
C SER A 216 -9.36 -7.70 21.87
N ALA A 217 -10.21 -7.93 20.87
CA ALA A 217 -11.15 -6.92 20.36
C ALA A 217 -12.38 -6.71 21.28
N LYS A 218 -12.45 -7.37 22.44
CA LYS A 218 -13.63 -7.40 23.31
C LYS A 218 -14.11 -6.03 23.78
N HIS A 219 -13.24 -5.04 23.85
CA HIS A 219 -13.58 -3.68 24.33
C HIS A 219 -13.60 -2.64 23.20
N GLY A 220 -13.80 -3.05 21.94
CA GLY A 220 -13.82 -2.12 20.81
C GLY A 220 -12.46 -1.46 20.52
N ASN A 221 -11.35 -2.01 21.01
CA ASN A 221 -9.99 -1.45 20.92
C ASN A 221 -9.32 -1.69 19.57
N THR A 222 -10.05 -1.46 18.48
CA THR A 222 -9.58 -1.69 17.11
C THR A 222 -9.90 -0.50 16.20
N SER A 223 -9.85 0.73 16.76
CA SER A 223 -10.26 1.91 16.03
C SER A 223 -9.18 2.46 15.09
N PHE A 224 -7.95 2.58 15.56
CA PHE A 224 -6.87 3.28 14.85
C PHE A 224 -5.87 2.32 14.17
N PRO A 225 -5.56 2.56 12.90
CA PRO A 225 -6.24 3.42 11.94
C PRO A 225 -7.51 2.78 11.35
N SER A 226 -8.30 3.54 10.57
CA SER A 226 -9.49 3.03 9.90
C SER A 226 -9.15 2.08 8.76
N GLY A 227 -9.49 0.78 8.88
CA GLY A 227 -9.14 -0.24 7.89
C GLY A 227 -9.82 -0.05 6.54
N HIS A 228 -11.12 0.29 6.51
CA HIS A 228 -11.84 0.58 5.26
C HIS A 228 -11.21 1.77 4.52
N THR A 229 -10.85 2.83 5.26
CA THR A 229 -10.21 4.00 4.69
C THR A 229 -8.82 3.66 4.17
N THR A 230 -8.03 2.91 4.93
CA THR A 230 -6.68 2.47 4.51
C THR A 230 -6.73 1.68 3.22
N ALA A 231 -7.61 0.70 3.13
CA ALA A 231 -7.76 -0.18 1.98
C ALA A 231 -8.16 0.60 0.72
N ILE A 232 -9.24 1.37 0.81
CA ILE A 232 -9.75 2.10 -0.37
C ILE A 232 -8.77 3.19 -0.85
N PHE A 233 -8.07 3.88 0.06
CA PHE A 233 -7.04 4.85 -0.32
C PHE A 233 -5.82 4.19 -0.94
N ALA A 234 -5.43 2.99 -0.50
CA ALA A 234 -4.34 2.24 -1.12
C ALA A 234 -4.66 1.89 -2.58
N ALA A 235 -5.84 1.32 -2.85
CA ALA A 235 -6.29 1.01 -4.19
C ALA A 235 -6.49 2.28 -5.05
N ALA A 236 -7.17 3.30 -4.51
CA ALA A 236 -7.39 4.57 -5.20
C ALA A 236 -6.07 5.23 -5.62
N THR A 237 -5.04 5.16 -4.78
CA THR A 237 -3.71 5.69 -5.11
C THR A 237 -3.08 4.93 -6.26
N VAL A 238 -3.18 3.61 -6.30
CA VAL A 238 -2.68 2.81 -7.42
C VAL A 238 -3.37 3.21 -8.72
N TYR A 239 -4.71 3.24 -8.75
CA TYR A 239 -5.45 3.65 -9.96
C TYR A 239 -5.12 5.09 -10.37
N SER A 240 -5.05 6.01 -9.41
CA SER A 240 -4.67 7.40 -9.65
C SER A 240 -3.28 7.56 -10.26
N GLN A 241 -2.31 6.76 -9.84
CA GLN A 241 -0.95 6.82 -10.35
C GLN A 241 -0.80 6.16 -11.71
N GLU A 242 -1.43 5.01 -11.92
CA GLU A 242 -1.34 4.26 -13.18
C GLU A 242 -2.13 4.93 -14.32
N TYR A 243 -3.24 5.61 -14.01
CA TYR A 243 -4.10 6.29 -14.97
C TYR A 243 -4.07 7.82 -14.83
N ARG A 244 -2.96 8.40 -14.35
CA ARG A 244 -2.82 9.85 -14.15
C ARG A 244 -2.90 10.68 -15.44
N ASP A 245 -2.69 10.07 -16.58
CA ASP A 245 -2.88 10.62 -17.92
C ASP A 245 -4.36 10.86 -18.25
N ILE A 246 -5.27 10.17 -17.56
CA ILE A 246 -6.71 10.35 -17.68
C ILE A 246 -7.19 11.22 -16.51
N HIS A 247 -7.32 12.51 -16.72
CA HIS A 247 -7.52 13.53 -15.69
C HIS A 247 -8.65 13.23 -14.67
N TRP A 248 -9.74 12.58 -15.10
CA TRP A 248 -10.88 12.32 -14.22
C TRP A 248 -10.63 11.10 -13.28
N VAL A 249 -9.70 10.19 -13.61
CA VAL A 249 -9.45 8.97 -12.80
C VAL A 249 -8.94 9.31 -11.40
N PRO A 250 -7.92 10.18 -11.19
CA PRO A 250 -7.50 10.59 -9.87
C PRO A 250 -8.63 11.23 -9.05
N TRP A 251 -9.42 12.12 -9.67
CA TRP A 251 -10.55 12.77 -9.00
C TRP A 251 -11.61 11.78 -8.56
N LEU A 252 -12.03 10.86 -9.45
CA LEU A 252 -13.02 9.84 -9.11
C LEU A 252 -12.51 8.90 -8.01
N SER A 253 -11.27 8.43 -8.14
CA SER A 253 -10.68 7.48 -7.18
C SER A 253 -10.60 8.06 -5.78
N TYR A 254 -10.04 9.27 -5.63
CA TYR A 254 -9.93 9.90 -4.31
C TYR A 254 -11.26 10.42 -3.77
N SER A 255 -12.19 10.86 -4.62
CA SER A 255 -13.54 11.22 -4.16
C SER A 255 -14.28 10.02 -3.60
N ALA A 256 -14.23 8.88 -4.29
CA ALA A 256 -14.84 7.64 -3.81
C ALA A 256 -14.20 7.19 -2.49
N ALA A 257 -12.86 7.22 -2.39
CA ALA A 257 -12.15 6.87 -1.17
C ALA A 257 -12.49 7.79 -0.01
N THR A 258 -12.63 9.10 -0.26
CA THR A 258 -13.03 10.08 0.75
C THR A 258 -14.45 9.84 1.25
N LEU A 259 -15.40 9.56 0.35
CA LEU A 259 -16.78 9.23 0.73
C LEU A 259 -16.84 7.98 1.64
N VAL A 260 -16.07 6.95 1.33
CA VAL A 260 -15.94 5.77 2.20
C VAL A 260 -15.34 6.16 3.56
N GLY A 261 -14.30 6.98 3.58
CA GLY A 261 -13.72 7.47 4.84
C GLY A 261 -14.73 8.23 5.69
N LEU A 262 -15.48 9.15 5.09
CA LEU A 262 -16.53 9.91 5.76
C LEU A 262 -17.65 9.00 6.28
N SER A 263 -18.03 7.97 5.51
CA SER A 263 -19.05 7.01 5.96
C SER A 263 -18.65 6.29 7.25
N ARG A 264 -17.34 6.10 7.51
CA ARG A 264 -16.88 5.47 8.75
C ARG A 264 -17.11 6.34 9.98
N ILE A 265 -17.06 7.66 9.81
CA ILE A 265 -17.37 8.63 10.86
C ILE A 265 -18.89 8.65 11.10
N THR A 266 -19.68 8.77 10.04
CA THR A 266 -21.15 8.83 10.14
C THR A 266 -21.75 7.51 10.67
N GLU A 267 -21.14 6.38 10.38
CA GLU A 267 -21.48 5.06 10.96
C GLU A 267 -21.02 4.88 12.42
N ASN A 268 -20.42 5.92 13.02
CA ASN A 268 -19.90 5.88 14.39
C ASN A 268 -18.91 4.72 14.65
N LYS A 269 -18.12 4.34 13.63
CA LYS A 269 -17.14 3.23 13.69
C LYS A 269 -15.73 3.70 13.96
N HIS A 270 -15.40 4.92 13.52
CA HIS A 270 -14.06 5.50 13.59
C HIS A 270 -14.10 6.99 13.92
N TRP A 271 -13.08 7.46 14.59
CA TRP A 271 -12.83 8.88 14.82
C TRP A 271 -12.30 9.55 13.54
N ILE A 272 -12.38 10.89 13.44
CA ILE A 272 -11.85 11.61 12.28
C ILE A 272 -10.34 11.38 12.12
N THR A 273 -9.60 11.31 13.22
CA THR A 273 -8.16 10.99 13.21
C THR A 273 -7.90 9.57 12.71
N ASP A 274 -8.72 8.56 13.07
CA ASP A 274 -8.56 7.20 12.53
C ASP A 274 -8.70 7.17 11.00
N VAL A 275 -9.63 7.98 10.48
CA VAL A 275 -9.89 8.09 9.04
C VAL A 275 -8.74 8.81 8.34
N PHE A 276 -8.26 9.91 8.91
CA PHE A 276 -7.14 10.66 8.35
C PHE A 276 -5.84 9.83 8.34
N ALA A 277 -5.52 9.18 9.45
CA ALA A 277 -4.37 8.27 9.51
C ALA A 277 -4.50 7.08 8.54
N GLY A 278 -5.71 6.52 8.41
CA GLY A 278 -5.98 5.46 7.45
C GLY A 278 -5.79 5.92 6.01
N ALA A 279 -6.26 7.11 5.65
CA ALA A 279 -6.07 7.68 4.33
C ALA A 279 -4.58 7.92 4.02
N ALA A 280 -3.83 8.45 4.98
CA ALA A 280 -2.40 8.68 4.83
C ALA A 280 -1.62 7.37 4.65
N LEU A 281 -1.91 6.36 5.47
CA LEU A 281 -1.29 5.03 5.36
C LEU A 281 -1.59 4.40 4.00
N GLY A 282 -2.85 4.36 3.58
CA GLY A 282 -3.24 3.81 2.28
C GLY A 282 -2.57 4.54 1.11
N TYR A 283 -2.52 5.88 1.17
CA TYR A 283 -1.84 6.69 0.16
C TYR A 283 -0.34 6.36 0.06
N VAL A 284 0.36 6.29 1.18
CA VAL A 284 1.80 5.97 1.22
C VAL A 284 2.06 4.57 0.68
N THR A 285 1.29 3.58 1.13
CA THR A 285 1.41 2.19 0.65
C THR A 285 1.14 2.08 -0.84
N GLY A 286 0.07 2.69 -1.35
CA GLY A 286 -0.24 2.69 -2.79
C GLY A 286 0.87 3.30 -3.63
N LEU A 287 1.44 4.44 -3.19
CA LEU A 287 2.61 5.05 -3.84
C LEU A 287 3.83 4.15 -3.83
N GLN A 288 4.10 3.47 -2.71
CA GLN A 288 5.24 2.58 -2.58
C GLN A 288 5.13 1.40 -3.54
N VAL A 289 3.98 0.72 -3.57
CA VAL A 289 3.71 -0.41 -4.45
C VAL A 289 3.92 -0.03 -5.93
N VAL A 290 3.33 1.07 -6.39
CA VAL A 290 3.50 1.56 -7.76
C VAL A 290 4.98 1.86 -8.06
N ARG A 291 5.66 2.57 -7.18
CA ARG A 291 7.08 2.92 -7.36
C ARG A 291 7.98 1.70 -7.43
N ASN A 292 7.76 0.71 -6.56
CA ASN A 292 8.55 -0.52 -6.56
C ASN A 292 8.33 -1.34 -7.81
N TYR A 293 7.09 -1.44 -8.29
CA TYR A 293 6.80 -2.06 -9.58
C TYR A 293 7.51 -1.37 -10.75
N HIS A 294 7.43 -0.04 -10.84
CA HIS A 294 8.10 0.70 -11.92
C HIS A 294 9.63 0.59 -11.84
N ARG A 295 10.21 0.57 -10.64
CA ARG A 295 11.65 0.29 -10.46
C ARG A 295 12.01 -1.12 -10.90
N TYR A 296 11.19 -2.10 -10.56
CA TYR A 296 11.37 -3.48 -11.03
C TYR A 296 11.34 -3.54 -12.57
N ALA A 297 10.36 -2.91 -13.18
CA ALA A 297 10.23 -2.82 -14.63
C ALA A 297 11.47 -2.18 -15.28
N TYR A 298 11.96 -1.09 -14.69
CA TYR A 298 13.20 -0.45 -15.13
C TYR A 298 14.41 -1.40 -15.07
N LEU A 299 14.59 -2.10 -13.95
CA LEU A 299 15.69 -3.08 -13.81
C LEU A 299 15.62 -4.21 -14.83
N GLN A 300 14.43 -4.69 -15.16
CA GLN A 300 14.27 -5.75 -16.16
C GLN A 300 14.63 -5.25 -17.57
N ASN A 301 14.23 -4.04 -17.91
CA ASN A 301 14.52 -3.47 -19.22
C ASN A 301 16.01 -3.16 -19.45
N HIS A 302 16.75 -2.83 -18.38
CA HIS A 302 18.19 -2.54 -18.47
C HIS A 302 19.07 -3.79 -18.35
N LYS A 303 18.51 -4.94 -17.89
CA LYS A 303 19.24 -6.22 -17.92
C LYS A 303 19.49 -6.75 -19.32
N THR A 304 18.72 -6.32 -20.31
CA THR A 304 18.89 -6.72 -21.72
C THR A 304 20.00 -5.94 -22.45
N SER A 305 20.62 -4.97 -21.79
CA SER A 305 21.74 -4.17 -22.31
C SER A 305 23.12 -4.64 -21.78
N THR A 306 23.29 -5.92 -21.51
CA THR A 306 24.65 -6.46 -21.35
C THR A 306 25.26 -6.61 -22.73
N GLY A 307 26.22 -5.73 -23.05
CA GLY A 307 27.04 -5.89 -24.23
C GLY A 307 27.64 -7.31 -24.28
N HIS A 308 27.62 -7.91 -25.43
CA HIS A 308 28.24 -9.21 -25.64
C HIS A 308 29.73 -9.03 -25.92
N VAL A 309 30.56 -9.66 -25.08
CA VAL A 309 31.96 -9.86 -25.38
C VAL A 309 32.05 -11.13 -26.21
N SER A 310 32.51 -11.03 -27.45
CA SER A 310 32.83 -12.17 -28.28
C SER A 310 34.34 -12.24 -28.55
N PHE A 311 34.87 -13.43 -28.34
CA PHE A 311 36.26 -13.73 -28.70
C PHE A 311 36.24 -14.35 -30.07
N GLN A 312 37.01 -13.79 -31.01
CA GLN A 312 37.20 -14.31 -32.36
C GLN A 312 38.67 -14.56 -32.57
N LEU A 313 38.99 -15.69 -33.19
CA LEU A 313 40.32 -15.97 -33.70
C LEU A 313 40.29 -15.71 -35.22
N GLN A 314 40.94 -14.67 -35.62
CA GLN A 314 41.06 -14.33 -37.05
C GLN A 314 42.32 -14.95 -37.60
N TYR A 315 42.17 -15.82 -38.57
CA TYR A 315 43.30 -16.47 -39.26
C TYR A 315 43.65 -15.68 -40.48
N ASN A 316 44.83 -15.07 -40.46
CA ASN A 316 45.48 -14.46 -41.63
C ASN A 316 46.65 -15.33 -42.05
N TYR A 317 46.84 -15.50 -43.32
CA TYR A 317 47.79 -16.40 -44.02
C TYR A 317 49.08 -16.77 -43.30
N ASP A 318 49.55 -15.98 -42.34
CA ASP A 318 50.83 -16.11 -41.67
C ASP A 318 50.74 -16.11 -40.11
N HIS A 319 49.64 -15.69 -39.54
CA HIS A 319 49.48 -15.63 -38.09
C HIS A 319 48.02 -15.66 -37.64
N VAL A 320 47.80 -16.08 -36.40
CA VAL A 320 46.48 -16.08 -35.73
C VAL A 320 46.38 -14.86 -34.82
N GLU A 321 45.44 -13.98 -35.11
CA GLU A 321 45.17 -12.81 -34.26
C GLU A 321 43.95 -13.05 -33.36
N PRO A 322 44.13 -13.02 -32.04
CA PRO A 322 42.97 -13.01 -31.13
C PRO A 322 42.30 -11.62 -31.17
N ALA A 323 41.04 -11.57 -31.54
CA ALA A 323 40.25 -10.36 -31.51
C ALA A 323 39.17 -10.47 -30.42
N VAL A 324 39.05 -9.41 -29.63
CA VAL A 324 37.98 -9.26 -28.65
C VAL A 324 37.06 -8.16 -29.16
N SER A 325 35.82 -8.50 -29.52
CA SER A 325 34.84 -7.48 -29.88
C SER A 325 33.81 -7.31 -28.74
N TYR A 326 33.57 -6.07 -28.35
CA TYR A 326 32.55 -5.69 -27.43
C TYR A 326 31.46 -4.91 -28.17
N THR A 327 30.28 -5.49 -28.25
CA THR A 327 29.12 -4.84 -28.89
C THR A 327 28.35 -4.07 -27.88
N PHE A 328 28.39 -2.74 -27.93
CA PHE A 328 27.47 -1.87 -27.19
C PHE A 328 26.10 -1.92 -27.86
N ARG A 329 25.03 -2.07 -27.08
CA ARG A 329 23.65 -1.92 -27.53
C ARG A 329 22.95 -0.82 -26.74
#